data_6686687bf966d53559946fbde8b3f0a1
#
_entry.id   6686687bf966d53559946fbde8b3f0a1
#
_cell.length_a   1.000
_cell.length_b   1.000
_cell.length_c   1.000
_cell.angle_alpha   90.00
_cell.angle_beta   90.00
_cell.angle_gamma   90.00
#
_symmetry.space_group_name_H-M   'P 1'
#
loop_
_entity.id
_entity.type
_entity.pdbx_description
1 polymer ?
#
loop_
_entity_poly.entity_id
_entity_poly.type
_entity_poly.pdbx_seq_one_letter_code
_entity_poly.pdbx_strand_id
1 'polypeptide(L)'
;MSVALRDPCISQSQFFAWAQADGGRWEFDGCQPVAMTGGTVNHSRICGNLSAALRRRLRGSGCEPLGQDAGIATVGDAVRYRDALVTCTRVSGGAYLVPDPVVVFEVLSPTSGRTDRIVKLREYGAVASIRRYVILEHASSGVTVLSRAGADDDWTAAALTAEDTLAMPEIGAGVPVAEFYDGVEFAPAAE
;
A
#
# COMPACT_ATOMS: atom_id res chain seq x y z
N MET A 1 -26.05 24.03 21.75
CA MET A 1 -25.05 23.53 20.80
C MET A 1 -24.14 22.59 21.58
N SER A 2 -24.27 21.26 21.37
CA SER A 2 -23.40 20.27 22.01
C SER A 2 -22.08 20.23 21.21
N VAL A 3 -20.99 20.72 21.79
CA VAL A 3 -19.64 20.47 21.26
C VAL A 3 -19.35 19.00 21.54
N ALA A 4 -19.36 18.18 20.52
CA ALA A 4 -18.84 16.83 20.62
C ALA A 4 -17.35 16.96 20.99
N LEU A 5 -17.03 16.63 22.23
CA LEU A 5 -15.64 16.47 22.69
C LEU A 5 -15.06 15.35 21.83
N ARG A 6 -14.10 15.68 20.94
CA ARG A 6 -13.29 14.66 20.29
C ARG A 6 -12.49 13.98 21.39
N ASP A 7 -12.49 12.66 21.38
CA ASP A 7 -11.61 11.91 22.28
C ASP A 7 -10.17 12.40 22.11
N PRO A 8 -9.39 12.49 23.20
CA PRO A 8 -8.02 12.97 23.13
C PRO A 8 -7.20 12.10 22.16
N CYS A 9 -6.32 12.73 21.38
CA CYS A 9 -5.40 12.00 20.50
C CYS A 9 -4.50 11.09 21.35
N ILE A 10 -4.27 9.89 20.86
CA ILE A 10 -3.30 8.95 21.42
C ILE A 10 -1.98 9.05 20.65
N SER A 11 -0.88 8.66 21.27
CA SER A 11 0.41 8.56 20.59
C SER A 11 0.48 7.28 19.75
N GLN A 12 1.41 7.22 18.79
CA GLN A 12 1.67 6.02 17.98
C GLN A 12 2.00 4.80 18.87
N SER A 13 2.77 4.97 19.94
CA SER A 13 3.10 3.89 20.87
C SER A 13 1.87 3.39 21.65
N GLN A 14 0.98 4.29 22.04
CA GLN A 14 -0.30 3.94 22.67
C GLN A 14 -1.20 3.23 21.68
N PHE A 15 -1.21 3.66 20.40
CA PHE A 15 -1.94 2.98 19.35
C PHE A 15 -1.48 1.52 19.20
N PHE A 16 -0.18 1.25 19.09
CA PHE A 16 0.31 -0.13 18.97
C PHE A 16 -0.06 -1.00 20.17
N ALA A 17 0.10 -0.48 21.39
CA ALA A 17 -0.28 -1.21 22.59
C ALA A 17 -1.78 -1.53 22.63
N TRP A 18 -2.61 -0.55 22.24
CA TRP A 18 -4.06 -0.71 22.20
C TRP A 18 -4.48 -1.70 21.09
N ALA A 19 -3.96 -1.57 19.88
CA ALA A 19 -4.31 -2.43 18.73
C ALA A 19 -3.96 -3.90 18.98
N GLN A 20 -2.85 -4.18 19.69
CA GLN A 20 -2.50 -5.52 20.10
C GLN A 20 -3.50 -6.13 21.10
N ALA A 21 -4.01 -5.32 22.02
CA ALA A 21 -4.98 -5.76 23.01
C ALA A 21 -6.37 -5.97 22.39
N ASP A 22 -6.76 -5.12 21.43
CA ASP A 22 -8.05 -5.19 20.74
C ASP A 22 -8.14 -6.39 19.79
N GLY A 23 -7.05 -6.74 19.10
CA GLY A 23 -6.97 -7.86 18.16
C GLY A 23 -7.66 -7.62 16.82
N GLY A 24 -8.23 -6.44 16.57
CA GLY A 24 -8.78 -6.01 15.29
C GLY A 24 -7.73 -5.55 14.29
N ARG A 25 -8.16 -5.16 13.08
CA ARG A 25 -7.30 -4.54 12.07
C ARG A 25 -7.54 -3.04 12.04
N TRP A 26 -6.51 -2.29 12.31
CA TRP A 26 -6.58 -0.85 12.50
C TRP A 26 -5.44 -0.14 11.80
N GLU A 27 -5.73 0.98 11.16
CA GLU A 27 -4.77 2.03 10.81
C GLU A 27 -4.74 3.09 11.92
N PHE A 28 -3.77 3.98 11.87
CA PHE A 28 -3.68 5.13 12.75
C PHE A 28 -3.60 6.41 11.93
N ASP A 29 -4.50 7.35 12.16
CA ASP A 29 -4.53 8.60 11.39
C ASP A 29 -3.61 9.70 11.94
N GLY A 30 -2.81 9.36 12.98
CA GLY A 30 -1.97 10.28 13.73
C GLY A 30 -2.63 10.82 15.00
N CYS A 31 -3.90 10.46 15.24
CA CYS A 31 -4.68 10.86 16.39
C CYS A 31 -5.55 9.71 16.94
N GLN A 32 -6.25 8.99 16.05
CA GLN A 32 -7.21 7.96 16.42
C GLN A 32 -7.01 6.67 15.58
N PRO A 33 -7.35 5.50 16.15
CA PRO A 33 -7.46 4.27 15.38
C PRO A 33 -8.59 4.36 14.34
N VAL A 34 -8.33 3.86 13.13
CA VAL A 34 -9.28 3.78 12.03
C VAL A 34 -9.47 2.32 11.65
N ALA A 35 -10.69 1.82 11.72
CA ALA A 35 -10.98 0.42 11.41
C ALA A 35 -10.70 0.11 9.93
N MET A 36 -10.02 -1.00 9.67
CA MET A 36 -9.82 -1.53 8.33
C MET A 36 -10.92 -2.54 7.99
N THR A 37 -11.50 -2.41 6.80
CA THR A 37 -12.47 -3.37 6.29
C THR A 37 -11.78 -4.46 5.45
N GLY A 38 -12.35 -5.65 5.39
CA GLY A 38 -11.89 -6.72 4.51
C GLY A 38 -12.13 -6.39 3.03
N GLY A 39 -11.36 -7.02 2.15
CA GLY A 39 -11.51 -6.93 0.70
C GLY A 39 -12.38 -8.06 0.12
N THR A 40 -12.66 -7.96 -1.19
CA THR A 40 -13.34 -9.01 -1.96
C THR A 40 -12.42 -10.21 -2.24
N VAL A 41 -12.97 -11.31 -2.75
CA VAL A 41 -12.17 -12.46 -3.21
C VAL A 41 -11.18 -12.06 -4.32
N ASN A 42 -11.59 -11.20 -5.27
CA ASN A 42 -10.70 -10.69 -6.29
C ASN A 42 -9.56 -9.85 -5.70
N HIS A 43 -9.85 -8.98 -4.73
CA HIS A 43 -8.82 -8.26 -3.99
C HIS A 43 -7.79 -9.24 -3.39
N SER A 44 -8.25 -10.29 -2.72
CA SER A 44 -7.37 -11.30 -2.13
C SER A 44 -6.53 -12.04 -3.18
N ARG A 45 -7.11 -12.39 -4.35
CA ARG A 45 -6.37 -13.01 -5.46
C ARG A 45 -5.27 -12.09 -5.98
N ILE A 46 -5.60 -10.83 -6.24
CA ILE A 46 -4.63 -9.83 -6.72
C ILE A 46 -3.49 -9.66 -5.71
N CYS A 47 -3.78 -9.55 -4.41
CA CYS A 47 -2.76 -9.46 -3.37
C CYS A 47 -1.87 -10.71 -3.32
N GLY A 48 -2.45 -11.90 -3.49
CA GLY A 48 -1.72 -13.16 -3.55
C GLY A 48 -0.77 -13.23 -4.75
N ASN A 49 -1.27 -12.89 -5.94
CA ASN A 49 -0.49 -12.84 -7.18
C ASN A 49 0.65 -11.82 -7.09
N LEU A 50 0.36 -10.61 -6.60
CA LEU A 50 1.33 -9.55 -6.35
C LEU A 50 2.47 -10.04 -5.43
N SER A 51 2.12 -10.63 -4.29
CA SER A 51 3.09 -11.17 -3.34
C SER A 51 3.97 -12.26 -3.97
N ALA A 52 3.38 -13.19 -4.71
CA ALA A 52 4.09 -14.26 -5.40
C ALA A 52 5.04 -13.72 -6.48
N ALA A 53 4.57 -12.77 -7.30
CA ALA A 53 5.35 -12.14 -8.35
C ALA A 53 6.58 -11.39 -7.79
N LEU A 54 6.40 -10.60 -6.73
CA LEU A 54 7.47 -9.86 -6.07
C LEU A 54 8.48 -10.80 -5.40
N ARG A 55 8.03 -11.78 -4.61
CA ARG A 55 8.91 -12.74 -3.92
C ARG A 55 9.78 -13.52 -4.90
N ARG A 56 9.23 -13.92 -6.06
CA ARG A 56 9.98 -14.63 -7.09
C ARG A 56 11.11 -13.78 -7.67
N ARG A 57 10.86 -12.49 -7.94
CA ARG A 57 11.80 -11.59 -8.60
C ARG A 57 12.83 -10.99 -7.67
N LEU A 58 12.47 -10.78 -6.41
CA LEU A 58 13.36 -10.13 -5.44
C LEU A 58 14.21 -11.11 -4.64
N ARG A 59 14.10 -12.41 -4.90
CA ARG A 59 14.93 -13.40 -4.20
C ARG A 59 16.42 -13.14 -4.46
N GLY A 60 17.18 -12.84 -3.40
CA GLY A 60 18.61 -12.58 -3.46
C GLY A 60 18.99 -11.18 -3.96
N SER A 61 18.04 -10.28 -4.18
CA SER A 61 18.33 -8.90 -4.62
C SER A 61 18.77 -7.96 -3.49
N GLY A 62 18.59 -8.36 -2.24
CA GLY A 62 18.76 -7.47 -1.08
C GLY A 62 17.53 -6.65 -0.73
N CYS A 63 16.46 -6.71 -1.55
CA CYS A 63 15.16 -6.12 -1.24
C CYS A 63 14.16 -7.23 -0.92
N GLU A 64 13.21 -6.94 -0.03
CA GLU A 64 12.17 -7.88 0.36
C GLU A 64 10.77 -7.27 0.21
N PRO A 65 9.80 -8.05 -0.32
CA PRO A 65 8.40 -7.67 -0.30
C PRO A 65 7.75 -8.10 1.02
N LEU A 66 7.01 -7.19 1.61
CA LEU A 66 6.21 -7.40 2.82
C LEU A 66 4.73 -7.18 2.51
N GLY A 67 3.87 -7.89 3.23
CA GLY A 67 2.42 -7.86 3.01
C GLY A 67 1.68 -6.90 3.93
N GLN A 68 0.40 -7.18 4.11
CA GLN A 68 -0.61 -6.30 4.70
C GLN A 68 -0.40 -5.95 6.19
N ASP A 69 0.45 -6.69 6.90
CA ASP A 69 0.67 -6.48 8.34
C ASP A 69 1.90 -5.61 8.61
N ALA A 70 2.58 -5.15 7.56
CA ALA A 70 3.75 -4.30 7.64
C ALA A 70 3.35 -2.81 7.54
N GLY A 71 3.47 -2.07 8.63
CA GLY A 71 3.07 -0.67 8.72
C GLY A 71 4.09 0.29 8.11
N ILE A 72 3.61 1.40 7.58
CA ILE A 72 4.41 2.55 7.12
C ILE A 72 4.07 3.74 8.01
N ALA A 73 5.06 4.34 8.65
CA ALA A 73 4.89 5.63 9.28
C ALA A 73 4.84 6.74 8.20
N THR A 74 3.81 7.57 8.26
CA THR A 74 3.60 8.68 7.33
C THR A 74 3.52 10.02 8.08
N VAL A 75 2.90 11.03 7.52
CA VAL A 75 2.80 12.38 8.08
C VAL A 75 2.09 12.36 9.44
N GLY A 76 2.63 13.09 10.43
CA GLY A 76 1.99 13.29 11.73
C GLY A 76 1.87 12.01 12.54
N ASP A 77 2.87 11.13 12.46
CA ASP A 77 2.90 9.83 13.15
C ASP A 77 1.81 8.84 12.71
N ALA A 78 1.09 9.12 11.63
CA ALA A 78 0.09 8.20 11.10
C ALA A 78 0.74 6.89 10.65
N VAL A 79 0.02 5.77 10.85
CA VAL A 79 0.44 4.43 10.44
C VAL A 79 -0.54 3.90 9.40
N ARG A 80 0.00 3.54 8.24
CA ARG A 80 -0.76 2.95 7.13
C ARG A 80 -0.32 1.52 6.87
N TYR A 81 -1.28 0.65 6.62
CA TYR A 81 -1.05 -0.73 6.20
C TYR A 81 -1.48 -0.88 4.75
N ARG A 82 -0.58 -1.40 3.92
CA ARG A 82 -0.81 -1.55 2.47
C ARG A 82 -0.85 -3.01 2.06
N ASP A 83 -1.42 -3.27 0.89
CA ASP A 83 -1.54 -4.65 0.41
C ASP A 83 -0.19 -5.30 0.16
N ALA A 84 0.80 -4.51 -0.28
CA ALA A 84 2.20 -4.89 -0.26
C ALA A 84 3.09 -3.63 -0.28
N LEU A 85 4.32 -3.82 0.18
CA LEU A 85 5.41 -2.85 0.02
C LEU A 85 6.72 -3.59 -0.23
N VAL A 86 7.72 -2.87 -0.73
CA VAL A 86 9.08 -3.36 -0.88
C VAL A 86 10.03 -2.42 -0.17
N THR A 87 10.92 -2.98 0.63
CA THR A 87 12.06 -2.27 1.23
C THR A 87 13.36 -2.99 0.88
N CYS A 88 14.45 -2.22 0.77
CA CYS A 88 15.82 -2.75 0.62
C CYS A 88 16.63 -2.56 1.91
N THR A 89 15.99 -2.08 2.96
CA THR A 89 16.57 -1.97 4.30
C THR A 89 16.16 -3.19 5.12
N ARG A 90 17.10 -3.75 5.88
CA ARG A 90 16.81 -4.92 6.72
C ARG A 90 15.79 -4.58 7.81
N VAL A 91 14.73 -5.38 7.89
CA VAL A 91 13.67 -5.23 8.88
C VAL A 91 13.82 -6.27 9.98
N SER A 92 13.67 -5.85 11.24
CA SER A 92 13.60 -6.78 12.38
C SER A 92 12.26 -7.53 12.35
N GLY A 93 12.30 -8.85 12.60
CA GLY A 93 11.08 -9.67 12.61
C GLY A 93 10.03 -9.30 13.67
N GLY A 94 10.39 -8.49 14.66
CA GLY A 94 9.45 -7.95 15.66
C GLY A 94 9.01 -6.51 15.42
N ALA A 95 9.41 -5.89 14.30
CA ALA A 95 9.05 -4.51 13.98
C ALA A 95 7.61 -4.42 13.46
N TYR A 96 6.88 -3.40 13.89
CA TYR A 96 5.56 -3.06 13.36
C TYR A 96 5.63 -2.11 12.16
N LEU A 97 6.70 -1.33 12.10
CA LEU A 97 6.95 -0.36 11.04
C LEU A 97 8.12 -0.80 10.17
N VAL A 98 7.96 -0.61 8.88
CA VAL A 98 9.01 -0.88 7.89
C VAL A 98 9.81 0.39 7.65
N PRO A 99 11.12 0.39 7.91
CA PRO A 99 11.99 1.50 7.55
C PRO A 99 12.16 1.56 6.03
N ASP A 100 12.25 2.76 5.50
CA ASP A 100 12.62 3.06 4.11
C ASP A 100 11.86 2.22 3.05
N PRO A 101 10.51 2.19 3.06
CA PRO A 101 9.76 1.56 1.98
C PRO A 101 10.10 2.26 0.65
N VAL A 102 10.40 1.50 -0.41
CA VAL A 102 10.79 2.02 -1.72
C VAL A 102 9.62 2.00 -2.70
N VAL A 103 8.88 0.91 -2.72
CA VAL A 103 7.67 0.73 -3.55
C VAL A 103 6.51 0.35 -2.67
N VAL A 104 5.36 1.00 -2.88
CA VAL A 104 4.11 0.73 -2.15
C VAL A 104 3.04 0.31 -3.14
N PHE A 105 2.29 -0.73 -2.81
CA PHE A 105 1.21 -1.26 -3.63
C PHE A 105 -0.12 -1.21 -2.89
N GLU A 106 -1.16 -0.83 -3.61
CA GLU A 106 -2.52 -0.82 -3.12
C GLU A 106 -3.46 -1.41 -4.16
N VAL A 107 -4.26 -2.38 -3.77
CA VAL A 107 -5.34 -2.92 -4.56
C VAL A 107 -6.61 -2.18 -4.18
N LEU A 108 -7.24 -1.51 -5.14
CA LEU A 108 -8.46 -0.76 -4.85
C LEU A 108 -9.58 -1.67 -4.38
N SER A 109 -10.43 -1.14 -3.56
CA SER A 109 -11.72 -1.74 -3.19
C SER A 109 -12.87 -0.95 -3.82
N PRO A 110 -14.08 -1.54 -3.94
CA PRO A 110 -15.26 -0.81 -4.43
C PRO A 110 -15.59 0.45 -3.62
N THR A 111 -15.13 0.50 -2.37
CA THR A 111 -15.38 1.60 -1.42
C THR A 111 -14.24 2.62 -1.37
N SER A 112 -13.13 2.40 -2.09
CA SER A 112 -12.00 3.33 -2.12
C SER A 112 -12.39 4.64 -2.83
N GLY A 113 -12.62 5.69 -2.05
CA GLY A 113 -13.06 6.99 -2.54
C GLY A 113 -11.92 7.79 -3.20
N ARG A 114 -12.30 8.73 -4.11
CA ARG A 114 -11.34 9.66 -4.74
C ARG A 114 -10.55 10.47 -3.70
N THR A 115 -11.20 10.89 -2.63
CA THR A 115 -10.58 11.67 -1.55
C THR A 115 -9.51 10.87 -0.83
N ASP A 116 -9.75 9.58 -0.59
CA ASP A 116 -8.80 8.67 0.04
C ASP A 116 -7.51 8.56 -0.80
N ARG A 117 -7.61 8.45 -2.13
CA ARG A 117 -6.45 8.41 -3.04
C ARG A 117 -5.60 9.69 -2.96
N ILE A 118 -6.23 10.86 -2.88
CA ILE A 118 -5.52 12.15 -2.78
C ILE A 118 -4.78 12.25 -1.44
N VAL A 119 -5.44 11.87 -0.34
CA VAL A 119 -4.84 11.89 1.00
C VAL A 119 -3.64 10.95 1.05
N LYS A 120 -3.79 9.71 0.58
CA LYS A 120 -2.73 8.71 0.53
C LYS A 120 -1.54 9.15 -0.31
N LEU A 121 -1.79 9.76 -1.47
CA LEU A 121 -0.70 10.29 -2.31
C LEU A 121 0.11 11.36 -1.57
N ARG A 122 -0.54 12.25 -0.84
CA ARG A 122 0.16 13.27 -0.03
C ARG A 122 0.95 12.63 1.11
N GLU A 123 0.39 11.65 1.79
CA GLU A 123 1.04 10.93 2.88
C GLU A 123 2.29 10.18 2.39
N TYR A 124 2.19 9.43 1.27
CA TYR A 124 3.35 8.74 0.70
C TYR A 124 4.36 9.70 0.07
N GLY A 125 3.89 10.80 -0.48
CA GLY A 125 4.75 11.86 -0.99
C GLY A 125 5.70 12.42 0.07
N ALA A 126 5.27 12.46 1.33
CA ALA A 126 6.09 12.94 2.44
C ALA A 126 7.10 11.89 2.96
N VAL A 127 7.00 10.63 2.56
CA VAL A 127 7.99 9.59 2.92
C VAL A 127 9.10 9.59 1.87
N ALA A 128 10.25 10.13 2.23
CA ALA A 128 11.36 10.42 1.32
C ALA A 128 11.88 9.17 0.58
N SER A 129 11.81 7.99 1.18
CA SER A 129 12.26 6.72 0.59
C SER A 129 11.34 6.18 -0.49
N ILE A 130 10.04 6.52 -0.49
CA ILE A 130 9.08 6.00 -1.46
C ILE A 130 9.35 6.63 -2.83
N ARG A 131 9.67 5.78 -3.80
CA ARG A 131 9.94 6.13 -5.20
C ARG A 131 8.77 5.80 -6.12
N ARG A 132 7.94 4.85 -5.72
CA ARG A 132 6.83 4.37 -6.53
C ARG A 132 5.63 4.02 -5.67
N TYR A 133 4.46 4.48 -6.11
CA TYR A 133 3.17 4.08 -5.58
C TYR A 133 2.35 3.47 -6.71
N VAL A 134 2.00 2.20 -6.56
CA VAL A 134 1.32 1.37 -7.55
C VAL A 134 -0.10 1.08 -7.08
N ILE A 135 -1.07 1.45 -7.87
CA ILE A 135 -2.48 1.23 -7.61
C ILE A 135 -3.01 0.22 -8.61
N LEU A 136 -3.46 -0.95 -8.12
CA LEU A 136 -4.05 -2.01 -8.92
C LEU A 136 -5.58 -1.88 -8.88
N GLU A 137 -6.21 -1.87 -10.05
CA GLU A 137 -7.67 -1.84 -10.14
C GLU A 137 -8.24 -3.21 -9.77
N HIS A 138 -9.39 -3.23 -9.08
CA HIS A 138 -10.07 -4.49 -8.73
C HIS A 138 -11.15 -4.90 -9.72
N ALA A 139 -11.62 -3.96 -10.55
CA ALA A 139 -12.72 -4.14 -11.50
C ALA A 139 -12.24 -4.33 -12.95
N SER A 140 -10.96 -4.15 -13.22
CA SER A 140 -10.31 -4.31 -14.51
C SER A 140 -8.83 -4.62 -14.35
N SER A 141 -8.17 -5.14 -15.39
CA SER A 141 -6.75 -5.42 -15.39
C SER A 141 -5.90 -4.16 -15.66
N GLY A 142 -6.18 -3.08 -14.93
CA GLY A 142 -5.48 -1.80 -15.04
C GLY A 142 -4.61 -1.48 -13.84
N VAL A 143 -3.50 -0.80 -14.07
CA VAL A 143 -2.57 -0.34 -13.02
C VAL A 143 -2.25 1.14 -13.22
N THR A 144 -2.43 1.93 -12.18
CA THR A 144 -1.92 3.31 -12.15
C THR A 144 -0.61 3.33 -11.39
N VAL A 145 0.41 3.91 -12.00
CA VAL A 145 1.75 4.02 -11.42
C VAL A 145 2.08 5.49 -11.22
N LEU A 146 2.38 5.83 -9.97
CA LEU A 146 2.95 7.13 -9.61
C LEU A 146 4.41 6.90 -9.27
N SER A 147 5.34 7.66 -9.86
CA SER A 147 6.77 7.48 -9.64
C SER A 147 7.51 8.82 -9.61
N ARG A 148 8.62 8.85 -8.86
CA ARG A 148 9.57 9.96 -8.79
C ARG A 148 11.00 9.45 -8.72
N ALA A 149 11.96 10.20 -9.23
CA ALA A 149 13.37 9.82 -9.23
C ALA A 149 14.03 10.08 -7.87
N GLY A 150 13.67 11.16 -7.19
CA GLY A 150 14.20 11.58 -5.90
C GLY A 150 13.09 11.97 -4.91
N ALA A 151 13.47 12.23 -3.66
CA ALA A 151 12.53 12.66 -2.60
C ALA A 151 11.87 14.01 -2.92
N ASP A 152 12.64 14.89 -3.55
CA ASP A 152 12.23 16.27 -3.86
C ASP A 152 11.69 16.43 -5.29
N ASP A 153 11.66 15.33 -6.08
CA ASP A 153 11.17 15.37 -7.45
C ASP A 153 9.64 15.25 -7.51
N ASP A 154 9.06 15.82 -8.53
CA ASP A 154 7.64 15.73 -8.81
C ASP A 154 7.23 14.30 -9.17
N TRP A 155 6.02 13.94 -8.75
CA TRP A 155 5.40 12.67 -9.12
C TRP A 155 4.93 12.69 -10.58
N THR A 156 5.33 11.69 -11.34
CA THR A 156 4.79 11.40 -12.67
C THR A 156 3.78 10.26 -12.60
N ALA A 157 2.73 10.33 -13.40
CA ALA A 157 1.69 9.30 -13.45
C ALA A 157 1.71 8.59 -14.81
N ALA A 158 1.54 7.26 -14.78
CA ALA A 158 1.36 6.43 -15.96
C ALA A 158 0.24 5.41 -15.70
N ALA A 159 -0.52 5.06 -16.73
CA ALA A 159 -1.49 3.97 -16.71
C ALA A 159 -0.92 2.80 -17.51
N LEU A 160 -1.04 1.60 -16.97
CA LEU A 160 -0.63 0.35 -17.60
C LEU A 160 -1.84 -0.57 -17.78
N THR A 161 -1.82 -1.35 -18.85
CA THR A 161 -2.81 -2.36 -19.18
C THR A 161 -2.24 -3.77 -18.98
N ALA A 162 -3.04 -4.80 -19.16
CA ALA A 162 -2.59 -6.20 -19.07
C ALA A 162 -1.44 -6.56 -20.03
N GLU A 163 -1.26 -5.82 -21.12
CA GLU A 163 -0.23 -6.05 -22.13
C GLU A 163 1.14 -5.44 -21.73
N ASP A 164 1.13 -4.58 -20.73
CA ASP A 164 2.31 -3.84 -20.29
C ASP A 164 3.10 -4.60 -19.21
N THR A 165 4.31 -4.12 -18.97
CA THR A 165 5.16 -4.55 -17.86
C THR A 165 5.36 -3.40 -16.89
N LEU A 166 5.03 -3.61 -15.62
CA LEU A 166 5.39 -2.69 -14.54
C LEU A 166 6.89 -2.77 -14.28
N ALA A 167 7.64 -1.80 -14.79
CA ALA A 167 9.07 -1.68 -14.53
C ALA A 167 9.31 -0.93 -13.21
N MET A 168 10.18 -1.48 -12.37
CA MET A 168 10.57 -0.93 -11.06
C MET A 168 12.09 -0.94 -10.94
N PRO A 169 12.77 -0.01 -11.65
CA PRO A 169 14.24 0.02 -11.68
C PRO A 169 14.88 0.26 -10.32
N GLU A 170 14.19 0.95 -9.42
CA GLU A 170 14.63 1.23 -8.05
C GLU A 170 14.83 -0.03 -7.19
N ILE A 171 14.20 -1.15 -7.55
CA ILE A 171 14.36 -2.46 -6.92
C ILE A 171 14.86 -3.53 -7.91
N GLY A 172 15.23 -3.13 -9.13
CA GLY A 172 15.76 -4.02 -10.17
C GLY A 172 14.76 -5.06 -10.67
N ALA A 173 13.46 -4.78 -10.64
CA ALA A 173 12.41 -5.74 -10.99
C ALA A 173 11.46 -5.20 -12.07
N GLY A 174 10.90 -6.13 -12.85
CA GLY A 174 9.78 -5.89 -13.76
C GLY A 174 8.77 -7.01 -13.67
N VAL A 175 7.48 -6.66 -13.65
CA VAL A 175 6.37 -7.62 -13.54
C VAL A 175 5.38 -7.37 -14.66
N PRO A 176 5.09 -8.33 -15.56
CA PRO A 176 3.97 -8.24 -16.48
C PRO A 176 2.67 -7.98 -15.72
N VAL A 177 1.91 -6.96 -16.12
CA VAL A 177 0.68 -6.58 -15.42
C VAL A 177 -0.32 -7.74 -15.37
N ALA A 178 -0.40 -8.55 -16.43
CA ALA A 178 -1.27 -9.72 -16.48
C ALA A 178 -1.03 -10.72 -15.32
N GLU A 179 0.20 -10.81 -14.77
CA GLU A 179 0.48 -11.71 -13.65
C GLU A 179 -0.25 -11.33 -12.37
N PHE A 180 -0.56 -10.05 -12.17
CA PHE A 180 -1.33 -9.61 -11.00
C PHE A 180 -2.78 -10.07 -11.05
N TYR A 181 -3.30 -10.31 -12.25
CA TYR A 181 -4.70 -10.60 -12.51
C TYR A 181 -4.95 -12.06 -12.91
N ASP A 182 -3.97 -12.93 -12.74
CA ASP A 182 -4.13 -14.36 -13.02
C ASP A 182 -5.25 -14.95 -12.16
N GLY A 183 -6.21 -15.64 -12.80
CA GLY A 183 -7.39 -16.22 -12.15
C GLY A 183 -8.39 -15.19 -11.57
N VAL A 184 -8.26 -13.90 -11.90
CA VAL A 184 -9.22 -12.87 -11.50
C VAL A 184 -10.36 -12.78 -12.52
N GLU A 185 -11.59 -12.88 -12.03
CA GLU A 185 -12.79 -12.76 -12.85
C GLU A 185 -13.37 -11.35 -12.74
N PHE A 186 -13.44 -10.63 -13.84
CA PHE A 186 -14.08 -9.32 -13.89
C PHE A 186 -15.54 -9.45 -14.29
N ALA A 187 -16.39 -8.65 -13.64
CA ALA A 187 -17.78 -8.54 -14.10
C ALA A 187 -17.81 -7.98 -15.55
N PRO A 188 -18.74 -8.46 -16.40
CA PRO A 188 -18.94 -7.84 -17.71
C PRO A 188 -19.18 -6.34 -17.56
N ALA A 189 -18.62 -5.54 -18.46
CA ALA A 189 -18.92 -4.11 -18.50
C ALA A 189 -20.45 -3.95 -18.61
N ALA A 190 -21.05 -3.14 -17.75
CA ALA A 190 -22.45 -2.78 -17.90
C ALA A 190 -22.59 -2.01 -19.24
N GLU A 191 -23.45 -2.51 -20.15
CA GLU A 191 -23.81 -1.86 -21.41
C GLU A 191 -24.56 -0.54 -21.15
#